data_0812e928f6b11127e986d5c2ed5cac06
#
_entry.id   0812e928f6b11127e986d5c2ed5cac06
#
_cell.length_a   1.000
_cell.length_b   1.000
_cell.length_c   1.000
_cell.angle_alpha   90.00
_cell.angle_beta   90.00
_cell.angle_gamma   90.00
#
_symmetry.space_group_name_H-M   'P 1'
#
loop_
_entity.id
_entity.type
_entity.pdbx_description
1 polymer ?
#
loop_
_entity_poly.entity_id
_entity_poly.type
_entity_poly.pdbx_seq_one_letter_code
_entity_poly.pdbx_strand_id
1 'polypeptide(L)'
;MDWLINLFTTTDSVAHIVLLYAIVIAVGVYLGKIKIGGISIGVTFVLFAGIAAGHIGFTAPTNILSFLQEFGLILFVFMIGLQVGPGFLESFRKGGITLNLLSTVMVVLNVIVMFACYYIFFDTSDPKNLPMMVGTLYGAVTNTPGLGAANETLYSIFDKGEVPQIASGYACAYPLGVLGIIGATIAIKYIFGIKLEKEEEELAKEEEDNDDVKPHFMDLEVTNLYLEGKTLAQVNNFLNRDFVCSRILHDGHVSIPNGSTIFHIGDKLFVVCAENDAEAIIAFIGPTINVDWKKQDEPMVSKRILVTRSSINGKTLGQMHFSSAYGVNVTRVTRQGMDLFAIPSLSLQVGDRIMVVGPEDAVNRVAAVMGNSIKRLDAPNIATIFVGVFIGILFGSIPVAIPGIPVPIKLGIAGGPLIIAILIGRYGYKVHLVTYTTTSANMMLREIGLMLFLASVGIKAGDGFLETVIQGDGVKYVYTGFLITIIPILIIGIIARKKYKFNYFTIMGMIAGTYTDPPALAYANSICSKEAPSIGYSTVYPLSMFLRIFTAQIIVLFFCGI
;
A
#
# COMPACT_ATOMS: atom_id res chain seq x y z
N MET A 1 -9.72 -26.27 -41.47
CA MET A 1 -10.63 -25.62 -40.46
C MET A 1 -10.75 -26.46 -39.18
N ASP A 2 -10.58 -27.78 -39.26
CA ASP A 2 -10.71 -28.69 -38.11
C ASP A 2 -9.72 -28.39 -36.95
N TRP A 3 -8.51 -27.97 -37.28
CA TRP A 3 -7.53 -27.55 -36.24
C TRP A 3 -8.01 -26.35 -35.41
N LEU A 4 -8.71 -25.40 -36.05
CA LEU A 4 -9.24 -24.23 -35.37
C LEU A 4 -10.42 -24.62 -34.46
N ILE A 5 -11.31 -25.48 -34.96
CA ILE A 5 -12.44 -26.01 -34.19
C ILE A 5 -11.89 -26.78 -32.97
N ASN A 6 -10.95 -27.69 -33.19
CA ASN A 6 -10.30 -28.44 -32.12
C ASN A 6 -9.64 -27.52 -31.04
N LEU A 7 -9.04 -26.42 -31.48
CA LEU A 7 -8.44 -25.45 -30.55
C LEU A 7 -9.48 -24.81 -29.61
N PHE A 8 -10.71 -24.60 -30.06
CA PHE A 8 -11.78 -24.02 -29.24
C PHE A 8 -12.64 -25.05 -28.50
N THR A 9 -12.62 -26.33 -28.91
CA THR A 9 -13.51 -27.37 -28.35
C THR A 9 -12.80 -28.38 -27.45
N THR A 10 -11.46 -28.54 -27.57
CA THR A 10 -10.71 -29.52 -26.78
C THR A 10 -10.31 -28.91 -25.43
N THR A 11 -11.19 -28.94 -24.45
CA THR A 11 -11.06 -28.29 -23.15
C THR A 11 -9.81 -28.69 -22.35
N ASP A 12 -9.31 -29.93 -22.55
CA ASP A 12 -8.13 -30.44 -21.83
C ASP A 12 -6.80 -30.05 -22.49
N SER A 13 -6.84 -29.45 -23.68
CA SER A 13 -5.63 -29.02 -24.37
C SER A 13 -5.01 -27.79 -23.70
N VAL A 14 -3.69 -27.82 -23.46
CA VAL A 14 -2.94 -26.66 -22.96
C VAL A 14 -3.13 -25.43 -23.86
N ALA A 15 -3.16 -25.63 -25.19
CA ALA A 15 -3.37 -24.55 -26.14
C ALA A 15 -4.75 -23.90 -25.96
N HIS A 16 -5.81 -24.70 -25.75
CA HIS A 16 -7.15 -24.20 -25.45
C HIS A 16 -7.18 -23.38 -24.16
N ILE A 17 -6.59 -23.90 -23.09
CA ILE A 17 -6.56 -23.24 -21.78
C ILE A 17 -5.84 -21.88 -21.86
N VAL A 18 -4.66 -21.86 -22.50
CA VAL A 18 -3.91 -20.61 -22.71
C VAL A 18 -4.70 -19.61 -23.54
N LEU A 19 -5.36 -20.07 -24.60
CA LEU A 19 -6.22 -19.23 -25.46
C LEU A 19 -7.41 -18.66 -24.68
N LEU A 20 -8.08 -19.49 -23.87
CA LEU A 20 -9.20 -19.10 -23.02
C LEU A 20 -8.78 -17.95 -22.08
N TYR A 21 -7.69 -18.14 -21.33
CA TYR A 21 -7.19 -17.11 -20.42
C TYR A 21 -6.73 -15.86 -21.15
N ALA A 22 -6.03 -16.00 -22.29
CA ALA A 22 -5.58 -14.86 -23.08
C ALA A 22 -6.75 -14.00 -23.57
N ILE A 23 -7.83 -14.63 -24.08
CA ILE A 23 -9.03 -13.92 -24.55
C ILE A 23 -9.77 -13.28 -23.38
N VAL A 24 -10.05 -14.02 -22.31
CA VAL A 24 -10.78 -13.52 -21.14
C VAL A 24 -10.06 -12.33 -20.51
N ILE A 25 -8.74 -12.44 -20.30
CA ILE A 25 -7.94 -11.36 -19.73
C ILE A 25 -7.87 -10.17 -20.69
N ALA A 26 -7.58 -10.38 -21.98
CA ALA A 26 -7.48 -9.29 -22.94
C ALA A 26 -8.80 -8.51 -23.07
N VAL A 27 -9.91 -9.21 -23.24
CA VAL A 27 -11.26 -8.61 -23.32
C VAL A 27 -11.59 -7.89 -22.03
N GLY A 28 -11.36 -8.52 -20.87
CA GLY A 28 -11.64 -7.94 -19.57
C GLY A 28 -10.83 -6.67 -19.30
N VAL A 29 -9.52 -6.67 -19.59
CA VAL A 29 -8.67 -5.49 -19.44
C VAL A 29 -9.06 -4.38 -20.43
N TYR A 30 -9.40 -4.73 -21.67
CA TYR A 30 -9.82 -3.74 -22.66
C TYR A 30 -11.15 -3.07 -22.26
N LEU A 31 -12.14 -3.85 -21.89
CA LEU A 31 -13.45 -3.35 -21.43
C LEU A 31 -13.31 -2.58 -20.10
N GLY A 32 -12.42 -3.02 -19.22
CA GLY A 32 -12.14 -2.34 -17.96
C GLY A 32 -11.57 -0.92 -18.11
N LYS A 33 -11.02 -0.57 -19.28
CA LYS A 33 -10.55 0.80 -19.59
C LYS A 33 -11.69 1.75 -19.98
N ILE A 34 -12.87 1.23 -20.28
CA ILE A 34 -14.04 2.05 -20.64
C ILE A 34 -14.45 2.84 -19.40
N LYS A 35 -14.55 4.16 -19.56
CA LYS A 35 -14.99 5.06 -18.50
C LYS A 35 -16.48 5.33 -18.62
N ILE A 36 -17.23 5.04 -17.55
CA ILE A 36 -18.65 5.37 -17.43
C ILE A 36 -18.75 6.53 -16.44
N GLY A 37 -19.21 7.70 -16.90
CA GLY A 37 -19.24 8.90 -16.05
C GLY A 37 -17.86 9.37 -15.55
N GLY A 38 -16.77 9.08 -16.30
CA GLY A 38 -15.40 9.40 -15.91
C GLY A 38 -14.71 8.32 -15.05
N ILE A 39 -15.43 7.29 -14.59
CA ILE A 39 -14.95 6.22 -13.69
C ILE A 39 -14.70 4.97 -14.51
N SER A 40 -13.55 4.33 -14.32
CA SER A 40 -13.18 3.04 -14.92
C SER A 40 -13.41 1.92 -13.89
N ILE A 41 -14.05 0.82 -14.30
CA ILE A 41 -14.23 -0.38 -13.45
C ILE A 41 -12.90 -1.14 -13.29
N GLY A 42 -11.93 -0.88 -14.18
CA GLY A 42 -10.58 -1.43 -14.08
C GLY A 42 -10.49 -2.92 -14.37
N VAL A 43 -9.42 -3.53 -13.83
CA VAL A 43 -9.05 -4.94 -14.08
C VAL A 43 -10.13 -5.93 -13.61
N THR A 44 -11.01 -5.53 -12.70
CA THR A 44 -12.12 -6.39 -12.23
C THR A 44 -13.08 -6.80 -13.34
N PHE A 45 -13.09 -6.08 -14.47
CA PHE A 45 -13.87 -6.48 -15.63
C PHE A 45 -13.47 -7.86 -16.21
N VAL A 46 -12.27 -8.35 -15.87
CA VAL A 46 -11.83 -9.71 -16.19
C VAL A 46 -12.76 -10.77 -15.59
N LEU A 47 -13.31 -10.53 -14.38
CA LEU A 47 -14.32 -11.40 -13.78
C LEU A 47 -15.55 -11.53 -14.68
N PHE A 48 -16.08 -10.40 -15.17
CA PHE A 48 -17.27 -10.40 -16.03
C PHE A 48 -17.02 -11.04 -17.39
N ALA A 49 -15.82 -10.81 -17.96
CA ALA A 49 -15.41 -11.51 -19.19
C ALA A 49 -15.30 -13.03 -18.96
N GLY A 50 -14.80 -13.46 -17.79
CA GLY A 50 -14.76 -14.85 -17.36
C GLY A 50 -16.16 -15.46 -17.20
N ILE A 51 -17.09 -14.73 -16.54
CA ILE A 51 -18.49 -15.15 -16.40
C ILE A 51 -19.14 -15.35 -17.79
N ALA A 52 -18.95 -14.41 -18.71
CA ALA A 52 -19.46 -14.54 -20.07
C ALA A 52 -18.88 -15.76 -20.81
N ALA A 53 -17.57 -15.99 -20.69
CA ALA A 53 -16.90 -17.15 -21.28
C ALA A 53 -17.45 -18.48 -20.72
N GLY A 54 -17.55 -18.59 -19.38
CA GLY A 54 -18.10 -19.77 -18.72
C GLY A 54 -19.55 -20.02 -19.08
N HIS A 55 -20.38 -18.97 -19.19
CA HIS A 55 -21.78 -19.06 -19.57
C HIS A 55 -21.99 -19.61 -20.99
N ILE A 56 -21.13 -19.25 -21.95
CA ILE A 56 -21.19 -19.79 -23.32
C ILE A 56 -20.50 -21.16 -23.45
N GLY A 57 -20.06 -21.77 -22.34
CA GLY A 57 -19.39 -23.07 -22.33
C GLY A 57 -17.91 -23.05 -22.71
N PHE A 58 -17.28 -21.85 -22.83
CA PHE A 58 -15.86 -21.72 -23.06
C PHE A 58 -15.12 -21.81 -21.70
N THR A 59 -14.73 -23.04 -21.33
CA THR A 59 -14.25 -23.42 -20.01
C THR A 59 -12.99 -24.29 -20.06
N ALA A 60 -12.45 -24.65 -18.92
CA ALA A 60 -11.30 -25.52 -18.76
C ALA A 60 -11.52 -26.53 -17.59
N PRO A 61 -10.70 -27.59 -17.46
CA PRO A 61 -10.81 -28.55 -16.38
C PRO A 61 -10.77 -27.88 -14.99
N THR A 62 -11.64 -28.29 -14.09
CA THR A 62 -11.82 -27.67 -12.77
C THR A 62 -10.55 -27.64 -11.93
N ASN A 63 -9.69 -28.69 -12.03
CA ASN A 63 -8.41 -28.74 -11.32
C ASN A 63 -7.45 -27.65 -11.82
N ILE A 64 -7.44 -27.33 -13.12
CA ILE A 64 -6.60 -26.28 -13.71
C ILE A 64 -7.14 -24.91 -13.33
N LEU A 65 -8.47 -24.72 -13.42
CA LEU A 65 -9.11 -23.48 -12.95
C LEU A 65 -8.81 -23.23 -11.47
N SER A 66 -8.87 -24.26 -10.62
CA SER A 66 -8.55 -24.15 -9.20
C SER A 66 -7.09 -23.80 -8.97
N PHE A 67 -6.17 -24.48 -9.67
CA PHE A 67 -4.73 -24.19 -9.54
C PHE A 67 -4.42 -22.73 -9.94
N LEU A 68 -4.91 -22.26 -11.07
CA LEU A 68 -4.67 -20.88 -11.54
C LEU A 68 -5.34 -19.84 -10.64
N GLN A 69 -6.51 -20.17 -10.08
CA GLN A 69 -7.19 -19.34 -9.09
C GLN A 69 -6.33 -19.17 -7.82
N GLU A 70 -5.89 -20.28 -7.22
CA GLU A 70 -5.12 -20.26 -5.99
C GLU A 70 -3.74 -19.64 -6.18
N PHE A 71 -3.03 -20.04 -7.22
CA PHE A 71 -1.73 -19.46 -7.55
C PHE A 71 -1.81 -17.96 -7.82
N GLY A 72 -2.82 -17.53 -8.60
CA GLY A 72 -3.09 -16.11 -8.85
C GLY A 72 -3.36 -15.34 -7.57
N LEU A 73 -4.18 -15.89 -6.66
CA LEU A 73 -4.50 -15.30 -5.37
C LEU A 73 -3.24 -15.14 -4.49
N ILE A 74 -2.43 -16.20 -4.36
CA ILE A 74 -1.19 -16.17 -3.58
C ILE A 74 -0.26 -15.08 -4.09
N LEU A 75 -0.02 -15.05 -5.40
CA LEU A 75 0.86 -14.07 -6.03
C LEU A 75 0.34 -12.64 -5.81
N PHE A 76 -0.94 -12.41 -6.04
CA PHE A 76 -1.60 -11.13 -5.85
C PHE A 76 -1.48 -10.62 -4.41
N VAL A 77 -1.85 -11.45 -3.43
CA VAL A 77 -1.87 -11.08 -2.01
C VAL A 77 -0.45 -10.89 -1.47
N PHE A 78 0.50 -11.74 -1.89
CA PHE A 78 1.89 -11.61 -1.49
C PHE A 78 2.52 -10.30 -1.98
N MET A 79 2.29 -9.93 -3.24
CA MET A 79 2.81 -8.67 -3.79
C MET A 79 2.20 -7.44 -3.11
N ILE A 80 0.92 -7.48 -2.73
CA ILE A 80 0.30 -6.46 -1.89
C ILE A 80 1.00 -6.37 -0.53
N GLY A 81 1.22 -7.51 0.15
CA GLY A 81 1.87 -7.54 1.45
C GLY A 81 3.27 -6.94 1.42
N LEU A 82 4.07 -7.24 0.40
CA LEU A 82 5.40 -6.64 0.20
C LEU A 82 5.34 -5.12 0.02
N GLN A 83 4.37 -4.64 -0.75
CA GLN A 83 4.19 -3.21 -1.01
C GLN A 83 3.79 -2.44 0.25
N VAL A 84 2.92 -3.03 1.05
CA VAL A 84 2.31 -2.43 2.25
C VAL A 84 3.22 -2.53 3.47
N GLY A 85 4.06 -3.58 3.55
CA GLY A 85 4.87 -3.93 4.72
C GLY A 85 5.70 -2.79 5.31
N PRO A 86 6.46 -2.01 4.53
CA PRO A 86 7.27 -0.90 5.05
C PRO A 86 6.45 0.16 5.80
N GLY A 87 5.27 0.52 5.28
CA GLY A 87 4.40 1.55 5.86
C GLY A 87 3.41 1.05 6.93
N PHE A 88 3.27 -0.27 7.11
CA PHE A 88 2.22 -0.84 7.96
C PHE A 88 2.25 -0.33 9.41
N LEU A 89 3.42 -0.35 10.06
CA LEU A 89 3.54 0.13 11.44
C LEU A 89 3.58 1.67 11.52
N GLU A 90 4.00 2.34 10.46
CA GLU A 90 4.04 3.81 10.42
C GLU A 90 2.64 4.41 10.33
N SER A 91 1.68 3.66 9.75
CA SER A 91 0.28 4.05 9.70
C SER A 91 -0.38 4.20 11.07
N PHE A 92 0.24 3.67 12.13
CA PHE A 92 -0.23 3.81 13.52
C PHE A 92 0.44 4.98 14.28
N ARG A 93 1.30 5.77 13.63
CA ARG A 93 1.89 6.98 14.24
C ARG A 93 0.93 8.16 14.17
N LYS A 94 1.30 9.31 14.74
CA LYS A 94 0.52 10.55 14.92
C LYS A 94 -0.55 10.79 13.82
N GLY A 95 -1.83 10.89 14.22
CA GLY A 95 -2.97 11.10 13.33
C GLY A 95 -3.51 9.83 12.65
N GLY A 96 -2.66 8.84 12.32
CA GLY A 96 -3.05 7.60 11.65
C GLY A 96 -3.89 6.66 12.52
N ILE A 97 -3.73 6.69 13.85
CA ILE A 97 -4.49 5.84 14.78
C ILE A 97 -6.00 6.12 14.65
N THR A 98 -6.41 7.38 14.60
CA THR A 98 -7.83 7.74 14.49
C THR A 98 -8.42 7.31 13.14
N LEU A 99 -7.69 7.50 12.05
CA LEU A 99 -8.11 7.04 10.73
C LEU A 99 -8.25 5.52 10.68
N ASN A 100 -7.28 4.78 11.23
CA ASN A 100 -7.32 3.33 11.32
C ASN A 100 -8.45 2.82 12.22
N LEU A 101 -8.76 3.51 13.32
CA LEU A 101 -9.90 3.19 14.17
C LEU A 101 -11.22 3.37 13.42
N LEU A 102 -11.41 4.50 12.74
CA LEU A 102 -12.60 4.76 11.93
C LEU A 102 -12.77 3.74 10.80
N SER A 103 -11.66 3.39 10.15
CA SER A 103 -11.62 2.33 9.13
C SER A 103 -12.03 0.97 9.71
N THR A 104 -11.51 0.59 10.87
CA THR A 104 -11.87 -0.66 11.56
C THR A 104 -13.36 -0.70 11.88
N VAL A 105 -13.90 0.40 12.44
CA VAL A 105 -15.34 0.50 12.73
C VAL A 105 -16.16 0.40 11.45
N MET A 106 -15.70 1.00 10.34
CA MET A 106 -16.37 0.90 9.05
C MET A 106 -16.40 -0.54 8.52
N VAL A 107 -15.29 -1.30 8.64
CA VAL A 107 -15.25 -2.72 8.27
C VAL A 107 -16.26 -3.52 9.10
N VAL A 108 -16.31 -3.30 10.41
CA VAL A 108 -17.29 -3.95 11.31
C VAL A 108 -18.72 -3.58 10.95
N LEU A 109 -18.99 -2.31 10.64
CA LEU A 109 -20.32 -1.86 10.21
C LEU A 109 -20.74 -2.49 8.88
N ASN A 110 -19.81 -2.69 7.91
CA ASN A 110 -20.14 -3.41 6.69
C ASN A 110 -20.65 -4.83 7.00
N VAL A 111 -19.98 -5.54 7.94
CA VAL A 111 -20.42 -6.88 8.36
C VAL A 111 -21.77 -6.84 9.06
N ILE A 112 -21.98 -5.88 9.96
CA ILE A 112 -23.27 -5.72 10.67
C ILE A 112 -24.41 -5.46 9.67
N VAL A 113 -24.20 -4.53 8.72
CA VAL A 113 -25.20 -4.23 7.67
C VAL A 113 -25.46 -5.44 6.79
N MET A 114 -24.42 -6.21 6.46
CA MET A 114 -24.57 -7.46 5.71
C MET A 114 -25.47 -8.45 6.45
N PHE A 115 -25.23 -8.72 7.74
CA PHE A 115 -26.08 -9.60 8.54
C PHE A 115 -27.50 -9.03 8.69
N ALA A 116 -27.66 -7.72 8.90
CA ALA A 116 -28.98 -7.10 8.93
C ALA A 116 -29.75 -7.31 7.62
N CYS A 117 -29.09 -7.11 6.48
CA CYS A 117 -29.69 -7.38 5.17
C CYS A 117 -30.02 -8.86 4.99
N TYR A 118 -29.13 -9.77 5.44
CA TYR A 118 -29.38 -11.20 5.38
C TYR A 118 -30.67 -11.59 6.14
N TYR A 119 -30.80 -11.18 7.40
CA TYR A 119 -31.99 -11.50 8.21
C TYR A 119 -33.28 -10.83 7.75
N ILE A 120 -33.20 -9.67 7.07
CA ILE A 120 -34.39 -8.93 6.62
C ILE A 120 -34.89 -9.43 5.26
N PHE A 121 -33.99 -9.75 4.32
CA PHE A 121 -34.35 -9.91 2.92
C PHE A 121 -34.20 -11.33 2.38
N PHE A 122 -33.54 -12.23 3.13
CA PHE A 122 -33.27 -13.59 2.67
C PHE A 122 -33.85 -14.65 3.61
N ASP A 123 -34.16 -15.81 3.03
CA ASP A 123 -34.55 -16.96 3.81
C ASP A 123 -33.34 -17.55 4.54
N THR A 124 -33.40 -17.49 5.86
CA THR A 124 -32.32 -18.01 6.75
C THR A 124 -32.29 -19.53 6.82
N SER A 125 -33.32 -20.21 6.29
CA SER A 125 -33.38 -21.68 6.26
C SER A 125 -32.58 -22.26 5.09
N ASP A 126 -32.28 -21.45 4.05
CA ASP A 126 -31.46 -21.89 2.93
C ASP A 126 -29.96 -21.71 3.25
N PRO A 127 -29.18 -22.81 3.38
CA PRO A 127 -27.77 -22.74 3.71
C PRO A 127 -26.90 -22.04 2.66
N LYS A 128 -27.41 -21.81 1.46
CA LYS A 128 -26.69 -21.12 0.37
C LYS A 128 -26.73 -19.60 0.49
N ASN A 129 -27.75 -19.05 1.16
CA ASN A 129 -27.99 -17.62 1.17
C ASN A 129 -26.92 -16.85 1.97
N LEU A 130 -26.44 -17.37 3.08
CA LEU A 130 -25.41 -16.69 3.87
C LEU A 130 -24.05 -16.66 3.16
N PRO A 131 -23.53 -17.77 2.58
CA PRO A 131 -22.34 -17.72 1.73
C PRO A 131 -22.46 -16.72 0.57
N MET A 132 -23.63 -16.68 -0.11
CA MET A 132 -23.87 -15.73 -1.18
C MET A 132 -23.85 -14.27 -0.69
N MET A 133 -24.36 -13.99 0.50
CA MET A 133 -24.26 -12.69 1.14
C MET A 133 -22.83 -12.32 1.53
N VAL A 134 -21.98 -13.29 1.87
CA VAL A 134 -20.53 -13.04 2.02
C VAL A 134 -19.91 -12.61 0.69
N GLY A 135 -20.24 -13.27 -0.41
CA GLY A 135 -19.85 -12.83 -1.75
C GLY A 135 -20.32 -11.40 -2.04
N THR A 136 -21.59 -11.11 -1.75
CA THR A 136 -22.20 -9.77 -1.90
C THR A 136 -21.47 -8.72 -1.06
N LEU A 137 -21.11 -9.02 0.19
CA LEU A 137 -20.32 -8.14 1.04
C LEU A 137 -19.00 -7.76 0.37
N TYR A 138 -18.23 -8.76 -0.11
CA TYR A 138 -16.92 -8.49 -0.71
C TYR A 138 -17.01 -7.81 -2.08
N GLY A 139 -18.11 -8.00 -2.81
CA GLY A 139 -18.44 -7.21 -4.00
C GLY A 139 -18.76 -5.76 -3.65
N ALA A 140 -19.62 -5.53 -2.68
CA ALA A 140 -20.04 -4.21 -2.20
C ALA A 140 -18.88 -3.35 -1.69
N VAL A 141 -17.87 -4.00 -1.09
CA VAL A 141 -16.67 -3.32 -0.56
C VAL A 141 -15.46 -3.43 -1.51
N THR A 142 -15.66 -3.88 -2.73
CA THR A 142 -14.66 -3.98 -3.81
C THR A 142 -13.40 -4.77 -3.41
N ASN A 143 -13.52 -5.71 -2.46
CA ASN A 143 -12.36 -6.41 -1.88
C ASN A 143 -12.21 -7.83 -2.42
N THR A 144 -11.45 -7.98 -3.49
CA THR A 144 -11.15 -9.26 -4.14
C THR A 144 -10.35 -10.24 -3.26
N PRO A 145 -9.35 -9.82 -2.45
CA PRO A 145 -8.66 -10.72 -1.53
C PRO A 145 -9.58 -11.34 -0.46
N GLY A 146 -10.55 -10.57 0.03
CA GLY A 146 -11.57 -11.08 0.95
C GLY A 146 -12.48 -12.12 0.31
N LEU A 147 -12.89 -11.90 -0.95
CA LEU A 147 -13.60 -12.93 -1.73
C LEU A 147 -12.78 -14.21 -1.84
N GLY A 148 -11.48 -14.07 -2.16
CA GLY A 148 -10.57 -15.22 -2.25
C GLY A 148 -10.46 -15.99 -0.95
N ALA A 149 -10.29 -15.28 0.17
CA ALA A 149 -10.19 -15.88 1.50
C ALA A 149 -11.51 -16.55 1.93
N ALA A 150 -12.67 -15.95 1.63
CA ALA A 150 -13.97 -16.55 1.87
C ALA A 150 -14.14 -17.84 1.07
N ASN A 151 -13.82 -17.80 -0.22
CA ASN A 151 -13.95 -18.94 -1.12
C ASN A 151 -13.02 -20.11 -0.70
N GLU A 152 -11.77 -19.84 -0.35
CA GLU A 152 -10.84 -20.83 0.18
C GLU A 152 -11.39 -21.48 1.46
N THR A 153 -11.92 -20.67 2.38
CA THR A 153 -12.47 -21.17 3.65
C THR A 153 -13.70 -22.04 3.40
N LEU A 154 -14.56 -21.68 2.44
CA LEU A 154 -15.70 -22.52 2.05
C LEU A 154 -15.25 -23.88 1.49
N TYR A 155 -14.20 -23.94 0.68
CA TYR A 155 -13.62 -25.21 0.21
C TYR A 155 -13.05 -26.08 1.34
N SER A 156 -12.74 -25.49 2.50
CA SER A 156 -12.27 -26.27 3.66
C SER A 156 -13.41 -26.85 4.52
N ILE A 157 -14.64 -26.36 4.36
CA ILE A 157 -15.81 -26.72 5.17
C ILE A 157 -16.80 -27.58 4.37
N PHE A 158 -16.99 -27.27 3.08
CA PHE A 158 -17.94 -27.98 2.21
C PHE A 158 -17.24 -29.04 1.37
N ASP A 159 -17.95 -30.12 1.05
CA ASP A 159 -17.45 -31.15 0.15
C ASP A 159 -17.30 -30.63 -1.28
N LYS A 160 -16.35 -31.22 -2.03
CA LYS A 160 -16.10 -30.83 -3.42
C LYS A 160 -17.35 -31.09 -4.28
N GLY A 161 -17.98 -30.01 -4.71
CA GLY A 161 -19.22 -30.05 -5.53
C GLY A 161 -20.42 -29.39 -4.85
N GLU A 162 -20.38 -29.19 -3.54
CA GLU A 162 -21.43 -28.51 -2.77
C GLU A 162 -21.07 -27.06 -2.38
N VAL A 163 -19.84 -26.62 -2.71
CA VAL A 163 -19.33 -25.28 -2.36
C VAL A 163 -20.18 -24.21 -3.04
N PRO A 164 -20.83 -23.31 -2.30
CA PRO A 164 -21.61 -22.22 -2.86
C PRO A 164 -20.77 -21.29 -3.74
N GLN A 165 -21.32 -20.88 -4.89
CA GLN A 165 -20.64 -20.03 -5.87
C GLN A 165 -20.72 -18.53 -5.47
N ILE A 166 -20.03 -18.13 -4.41
CA ILE A 166 -20.09 -16.77 -3.84
C ILE A 166 -19.66 -15.67 -4.82
N ALA A 167 -18.95 -16.04 -5.90
CA ALA A 167 -18.55 -15.13 -6.95
C ALA A 167 -19.74 -14.47 -7.67
N SER A 168 -20.90 -15.13 -7.74
CA SER A 168 -22.11 -14.55 -8.32
C SER A 168 -22.65 -13.41 -7.45
N GLY A 169 -22.69 -13.57 -6.12
CA GLY A 169 -23.04 -12.48 -5.20
C GLY A 169 -22.07 -11.30 -5.31
N TYR A 170 -20.76 -11.59 -5.39
CA TYR A 170 -19.73 -10.58 -5.62
C TYR A 170 -19.97 -9.81 -6.92
N ALA A 171 -20.19 -10.51 -8.03
CA ALA A 171 -20.40 -9.90 -9.34
C ALA A 171 -21.65 -9.02 -9.39
N CYS A 172 -22.74 -9.42 -8.72
CA CYS A 172 -23.95 -8.61 -8.61
C CYS A 172 -23.72 -7.29 -7.87
N ALA A 173 -22.96 -7.32 -6.76
CA ALA A 173 -22.79 -6.16 -5.89
C ALA A 173 -21.67 -5.20 -6.35
N TYR A 174 -20.63 -5.70 -7.03
CA TYR A 174 -19.41 -4.97 -7.32
C TYR A 174 -19.61 -3.67 -8.13
N PRO A 175 -20.38 -3.65 -9.26
CA PRO A 175 -20.52 -2.43 -10.07
C PRO A 175 -21.15 -1.27 -9.28
N LEU A 176 -22.22 -1.56 -8.52
CA LEU A 176 -22.84 -0.56 -7.65
C LEU A 176 -22.02 -0.28 -6.38
N GLY A 177 -21.15 -1.18 -5.98
CA GLY A 177 -20.15 -0.94 -4.93
C GLY A 177 -19.22 0.22 -5.30
N VAL A 178 -18.55 0.15 -6.46
CA VAL A 178 -17.66 1.22 -6.96
C VAL A 178 -18.40 2.55 -7.09
N LEU A 179 -19.56 2.54 -7.76
CA LEU A 179 -20.36 3.76 -7.95
C LEU A 179 -20.89 4.29 -6.61
N GLY A 180 -21.27 3.40 -5.69
CA GLY A 180 -21.77 3.73 -4.37
C GLY A 180 -20.72 4.39 -3.48
N ILE A 181 -19.46 3.92 -3.51
CA ILE A 181 -18.36 4.53 -2.76
C ILE A 181 -18.17 5.99 -3.20
N ILE A 182 -18.07 6.23 -4.50
CA ILE A 182 -17.90 7.58 -5.05
C ILE A 182 -19.16 8.43 -4.80
N GLY A 183 -20.34 7.87 -5.03
CA GLY A 183 -21.61 8.56 -4.78
C GLY A 183 -21.80 8.96 -3.31
N ALA A 184 -21.40 8.10 -2.37
CA ALA A 184 -21.47 8.39 -0.94
C ALA A 184 -20.48 9.50 -0.53
N THR A 185 -19.26 9.53 -1.10
CA THR A 185 -18.33 10.64 -0.86
C THR A 185 -18.87 11.96 -1.39
N ILE A 186 -19.49 11.96 -2.57
CA ILE A 186 -20.19 13.12 -3.12
C ILE A 186 -21.37 13.54 -2.24
N ALA A 187 -22.15 12.59 -1.72
CA ALA A 187 -23.24 12.87 -0.80
C ALA A 187 -22.75 13.59 0.48
N ILE A 188 -21.62 13.16 1.06
CA ILE A 188 -20.99 13.82 2.20
C ILE A 188 -20.65 15.28 1.86
N LYS A 189 -20.12 15.55 0.68
CA LYS A 189 -19.83 16.92 0.22
C LYS A 189 -21.10 17.80 0.28
N TYR A 190 -22.21 17.30 -0.25
CA TYR A 190 -23.48 18.06 -0.26
C TYR A 190 -24.11 18.18 1.12
N ILE A 191 -24.07 17.13 1.96
CA ILE A 191 -24.60 17.15 3.34
C ILE A 191 -23.94 18.25 4.17
N PHE A 192 -22.65 18.47 4.00
CA PHE A 192 -21.89 19.49 4.75
C PHE A 192 -21.69 20.81 3.98
N GLY A 193 -22.21 20.94 2.76
CA GLY A 193 -22.00 22.15 1.93
C GLY A 193 -20.54 22.48 1.66
N ILE A 194 -19.70 21.45 1.45
CA ILE A 194 -18.25 21.58 1.35
C ILE A 194 -17.87 22.32 0.06
N LYS A 195 -17.06 23.37 0.21
CA LYS A 195 -16.41 24.10 -0.89
C LYS A 195 -14.98 23.59 -1.04
N LEU A 196 -14.65 22.98 -2.19
CA LEU A 196 -13.37 22.33 -2.42
C LEU A 196 -12.19 23.27 -2.28
N GLU A 197 -12.33 24.52 -2.76
CA GLU A 197 -11.28 25.54 -2.68
C GLU A 197 -10.88 25.86 -1.24
N LYS A 198 -11.88 25.92 -0.33
CA LYS A 198 -11.60 26.16 1.10
C LYS A 198 -10.91 24.98 1.77
N GLU A 199 -11.29 23.75 1.40
CA GLU A 199 -10.65 22.53 1.91
C GLU A 199 -9.19 22.45 1.45
N GLU A 200 -8.87 22.88 0.22
CA GLU A 200 -7.49 22.95 -0.27
C GLU A 200 -6.68 24.04 0.46
N GLU A 201 -7.27 25.19 0.74
CA GLU A 201 -6.62 26.24 1.53
C GLU A 201 -6.34 25.79 2.98
N GLU A 202 -7.28 25.06 3.60
CA GLU A 202 -7.08 24.47 4.92
C GLU A 202 -5.94 23.44 4.92
N LEU A 203 -5.87 22.57 3.90
CA LEU A 203 -4.75 21.64 3.74
C LEU A 203 -3.41 22.35 3.55
N ALA A 204 -3.38 23.42 2.78
CA ALA A 204 -2.13 24.18 2.59
C ALA A 204 -1.61 24.74 3.92
N LYS A 205 -2.51 25.23 4.79
CA LYS A 205 -2.16 25.70 6.13
C LYS A 205 -1.72 24.57 7.06
N GLU A 206 -2.43 23.41 7.03
CA GLU A 206 -2.04 22.24 7.81
C GLU A 206 -0.68 21.68 7.37
N GLU A 207 -0.34 21.76 6.08
CA GLU A 207 0.97 21.36 5.56
C GLU A 207 2.08 22.32 6.01
N GLU A 208 1.79 23.62 6.11
CA GLU A 208 2.71 24.62 6.67
C GLU A 208 2.94 24.43 8.17
N ASP A 209 1.89 24.03 8.92
CA ASP A 209 1.99 23.77 10.37
C ASP A 209 2.60 22.39 10.72
N ASN A 210 2.59 21.42 9.80
CA ASN A 210 3.06 20.04 10.02
C ASN A 210 4.43 19.72 9.41
N ASP A 211 5.26 20.70 9.15
CA ASP A 211 6.61 20.55 8.54
C ASP A 211 7.66 19.84 9.44
N ASP A 212 7.22 19.05 10.44
CA ASP A 212 8.06 18.27 11.36
C ASP A 212 9.03 17.28 10.69
N VAL A 213 8.93 17.03 9.38
CA VAL A 213 9.72 15.99 8.68
C VAL A 213 10.46 16.54 7.46
N LYS A 214 10.14 17.75 7.01
CA LYS A 214 10.88 18.34 5.89
C LYS A 214 12.25 18.85 6.37
N PRO A 215 13.32 18.55 5.60
CA PRO A 215 14.63 19.11 5.93
C PRO A 215 14.63 20.62 5.71
N HIS A 216 14.80 21.38 6.78
CA HIS A 216 15.03 22.82 6.76
C HIS A 216 16.51 23.10 6.53
N PHE A 217 16.81 24.03 5.62
CA PHE A 217 18.17 24.40 5.22
C PHE A 217 18.46 25.83 5.66
N MET A 218 19.55 26.05 6.37
CA MET A 218 19.94 27.37 6.82
C MET A 218 21.44 27.56 6.86
N ASP A 219 21.87 28.78 6.57
CA ASP A 219 23.23 29.25 6.82
C ASP A 219 23.26 29.96 8.16
N LEU A 220 24.17 29.56 9.06
CA LEU A 220 24.32 30.14 10.39
C LEU A 220 25.73 30.68 10.57
N GLU A 221 25.87 31.74 11.37
CA GLU A 221 27.15 32.22 11.85
C GLU A 221 27.30 31.88 13.33
N VAL A 222 28.43 31.28 13.71
CA VAL A 222 28.71 30.95 15.13
C VAL A 222 29.01 32.24 15.88
N THR A 223 28.07 32.67 16.73
CA THR A 223 28.21 33.86 17.54
C THR A 223 28.16 33.57 19.04
N ASN A 224 27.73 32.37 19.43
CA ASN A 224 27.66 31.98 20.84
C ASN A 224 29.05 31.62 21.39
N LEU A 225 29.54 32.45 22.29
CA LEU A 225 30.86 32.28 22.95
C LEU A 225 31.05 30.93 23.65
N TYR A 226 29.96 30.25 24.05
CA TYR A 226 30.01 28.93 24.65
C TYR A 226 30.51 27.85 23.68
N LEU A 227 30.36 28.08 22.38
CA LEU A 227 30.75 27.14 21.33
C LEU A 227 32.23 27.23 20.96
N GLU A 228 32.93 28.29 21.37
CA GLU A 228 34.36 28.46 21.10
C GLU A 228 35.17 27.27 21.60
N GLY A 229 35.91 26.61 20.71
CA GLY A 229 36.73 25.45 21.04
C GLY A 229 35.97 24.16 21.31
N LYS A 230 34.63 24.13 21.13
CA LYS A 230 33.83 22.90 21.27
C LYS A 230 33.78 22.10 19.97
N THR A 231 33.76 20.78 20.09
CA THR A 231 33.61 19.90 18.94
C THR A 231 32.15 19.78 18.50
N LEU A 232 31.89 19.50 17.23
CA LEU A 232 30.56 19.27 16.71
C LEU A 232 29.79 18.17 17.48
N ALA A 233 30.50 17.12 17.93
CA ALA A 233 29.89 16.07 18.75
C ALA A 233 29.44 16.58 20.12
N GLN A 234 30.22 17.49 20.74
CA GLN A 234 29.83 18.14 22.00
C GLN A 234 28.63 19.05 21.80
N VAL A 235 28.61 19.84 20.73
CA VAL A 235 27.50 20.75 20.39
C VAL A 235 26.20 19.96 20.19
N ASN A 236 26.25 18.86 19.44
CA ASN A 236 25.08 17.96 19.23
C ASN A 236 24.55 17.41 20.57
N ASN A 237 25.45 16.99 21.47
CA ASN A 237 25.07 16.47 22.78
C ASN A 237 24.44 17.54 23.69
N PHE A 238 24.94 18.79 23.64
CA PHE A 238 24.38 19.90 24.44
C PHE A 238 23.01 20.34 23.93
N LEU A 239 22.86 20.42 22.62
CA LEU A 239 21.60 20.85 21.99
C LEU A 239 20.48 19.83 22.17
N ASN A 240 20.84 18.54 22.27
CA ASN A 240 19.92 17.40 22.32
C ASN A 240 18.86 17.45 21.20
N ARG A 241 19.26 17.90 20.01
CA ARG A 241 18.48 18.03 18.80
C ARG A 241 19.28 17.45 17.64
N ASP A 242 18.58 16.81 16.71
CA ASP A 242 19.22 16.21 15.54
C ASP A 242 19.41 17.27 14.44
N PHE A 243 20.66 17.57 14.10
CA PHE A 243 20.98 18.37 12.92
C PHE A 243 22.23 17.84 12.22
N VAL A 244 22.35 18.13 10.94
CA VAL A 244 23.51 17.81 10.11
C VAL A 244 24.20 19.11 9.72
N CYS A 245 25.42 19.33 10.20
CA CYS A 245 26.27 20.37 9.66
C CYS A 245 26.91 19.83 8.38
N SER A 246 26.45 20.32 7.24
CA SER A 246 26.88 19.83 5.91
C SER A 246 28.25 20.39 5.51
N ARG A 247 28.53 21.65 5.86
CA ARG A 247 29.76 22.39 5.53
C ARG A 247 30.06 23.40 6.62
N ILE A 248 31.34 23.70 6.79
CA ILE A 248 31.84 24.78 7.63
C ILE A 248 32.82 25.62 6.80
N LEU A 249 32.66 26.92 6.87
CA LEU A 249 33.60 27.91 6.34
C LEU A 249 34.34 28.52 7.50
N HIS A 250 35.62 28.20 7.61
CA HIS A 250 36.55 28.72 8.64
C HIS A 250 37.72 29.40 7.94
N ASP A 251 38.02 30.62 8.27
CA ASP A 251 39.13 31.42 7.67
C ASP A 251 39.21 31.39 6.14
N GLY A 252 38.04 31.42 5.46
CA GLY A 252 37.96 31.37 4.00
C GLY A 252 38.04 29.97 3.38
N HIS A 253 38.27 28.92 4.18
CA HIS A 253 38.33 27.53 3.69
C HIS A 253 37.06 26.76 4.01
N VAL A 254 36.43 26.15 2.99
CA VAL A 254 35.27 25.29 3.17
C VAL A 254 35.72 23.86 3.46
N SER A 255 35.23 23.27 4.52
CA SER A 255 35.47 21.88 4.84
C SER A 255 34.20 21.14 5.22
N ILE A 256 34.27 19.78 5.19
CA ILE A 256 33.17 18.93 5.66
C ILE A 256 33.43 18.61 7.13
N PRO A 257 32.55 19.10 8.03
CA PRO A 257 32.74 18.84 9.45
C PRO A 257 32.47 17.38 9.79
N ASN A 258 33.19 16.90 10.77
CA ASN A 258 32.99 15.61 11.42
C ASN A 258 32.82 15.82 12.93
N GLY A 259 32.55 14.76 13.68
CA GLY A 259 32.32 14.86 15.13
C GLY A 259 33.46 15.52 15.95
N SER A 260 34.70 15.51 15.43
CA SER A 260 35.88 16.15 16.07
C SER A 260 36.17 17.57 15.55
N THR A 261 35.40 18.07 14.59
CA THR A 261 35.59 19.45 14.08
C THR A 261 35.27 20.46 15.17
N ILE A 262 36.19 21.37 15.43
CA ILE A 262 36.11 22.40 16.42
C ILE A 262 35.43 23.64 15.84
N PHE A 263 34.51 24.25 16.55
CA PHE A 263 33.86 25.51 16.18
C PHE A 263 34.62 26.71 16.73
N HIS A 264 34.68 27.73 15.90
CA HIS A 264 35.23 29.05 16.26
C HIS A 264 34.20 30.14 16.03
N ILE A 265 34.28 31.21 16.78
CA ILE A 265 33.43 32.37 16.59
C ILE A 265 33.69 32.96 15.17
N GLY A 266 32.61 33.23 14.45
CA GLY A 266 32.66 33.72 13.07
C GLY A 266 32.64 32.61 12.01
N ASP A 267 32.71 31.34 12.41
CA ASP A 267 32.50 30.23 11.48
C ASP A 267 31.12 30.30 10.87
N LYS A 268 31.05 30.01 9.55
CA LYS A 268 29.78 29.95 8.83
C LYS A 268 29.42 28.49 8.52
N LEU A 269 28.24 28.11 8.92
CA LEU A 269 27.77 26.72 8.86
C LEU A 269 26.62 26.59 7.87
N PHE A 270 26.62 25.54 7.05
CA PHE A 270 25.42 25.11 6.35
C PHE A 270 24.79 23.96 7.12
N VAL A 271 23.63 24.22 7.71
CA VAL A 271 22.93 23.30 8.61
C VAL A 271 21.65 22.79 7.97
N VAL A 272 21.37 21.50 8.18
CA VAL A 272 20.13 20.83 7.81
C VAL A 272 19.53 20.22 9.07
N CYS A 273 18.28 20.56 9.38
CA CYS A 273 17.57 20.06 10.57
C CYS A 273 16.07 19.85 10.24
N ALA A 274 15.32 19.37 11.21
CA ALA A 274 13.86 19.43 11.15
C ALA A 274 13.38 20.88 11.32
N GLU A 275 12.29 21.28 10.66
CA GLU A 275 11.74 22.65 10.71
C GLU A 275 11.52 23.11 12.16
N ASN A 276 10.92 22.26 12.99
CA ASN A 276 10.65 22.57 14.42
C ASN A 276 11.89 22.71 15.31
N ASP A 277 13.03 22.25 14.84
CA ASP A 277 14.29 22.39 15.58
C ASP A 277 15.06 23.64 15.14
N ALA A 278 14.68 24.27 14.03
CA ALA A 278 15.40 25.39 13.43
C ALA A 278 15.55 26.57 14.38
N GLU A 279 14.49 27.02 15.04
CA GLU A 279 14.53 28.14 15.99
C GLU A 279 15.46 27.86 17.18
N ALA A 280 15.41 26.64 17.74
CA ALA A 280 16.26 26.26 18.85
C ALA A 280 17.76 26.22 18.45
N ILE A 281 18.03 25.74 17.23
CA ILE A 281 19.37 25.68 16.66
C ILE A 281 19.90 27.09 16.39
N ILE A 282 19.09 27.97 15.81
CA ILE A 282 19.43 29.38 15.58
C ILE A 282 19.74 30.09 16.91
N ALA A 283 18.87 29.92 17.91
CA ALA A 283 19.04 30.54 19.20
C ALA A 283 20.32 30.08 19.93
N PHE A 284 20.77 28.84 19.69
CA PHE A 284 21.93 28.25 20.34
C PHE A 284 23.23 28.50 19.59
N ILE A 285 23.22 28.44 18.23
CA ILE A 285 24.46 28.61 17.44
C ILE A 285 24.70 30.08 17.09
N GLY A 286 23.69 30.75 16.58
CA GLY A 286 23.76 32.15 16.14
C GLY A 286 22.82 32.45 14.99
N PRO A 287 22.81 33.71 14.50
CA PRO A 287 21.84 34.20 13.53
C PRO A 287 22.00 33.53 12.15
N THR A 288 20.90 33.53 11.40
CA THR A 288 20.89 33.14 9.99
C THR A 288 21.61 34.20 9.14
N ILE A 289 22.42 33.73 8.21
CA ILE A 289 23.15 34.54 7.24
C ILE A 289 22.89 34.00 5.83
N ASN A 290 23.39 34.69 4.82
CA ASN A 290 23.34 34.20 3.43
C ASN A 290 24.76 34.02 2.90
N VAL A 291 25.17 32.80 2.62
CA VAL A 291 26.51 32.46 2.11
C VAL A 291 26.43 31.94 0.69
N ASP A 292 27.20 32.53 -0.22
CA ASP A 292 27.32 32.00 -1.58
C ASP A 292 28.39 30.89 -1.62
N TRP A 293 27.95 29.67 -1.32
CA TRP A 293 28.80 28.48 -1.26
C TRP A 293 29.42 28.09 -2.62
N LYS A 294 28.97 28.66 -3.74
CA LYS A 294 29.51 28.38 -5.08
C LYS A 294 30.77 29.18 -5.41
N LYS A 295 31.01 30.26 -4.69
CA LYS A 295 32.18 31.14 -4.92
C LYS A 295 33.42 30.77 -4.10
N GLN A 296 33.35 29.71 -3.31
CA GLN A 296 34.44 29.27 -2.46
C GLN A 296 35.42 28.36 -3.21
N ASP A 297 36.70 28.41 -2.89
CA ASP A 297 37.82 27.84 -3.65
C ASP A 297 37.85 26.30 -3.82
N GLU A 298 37.04 25.54 -3.09
CA GLU A 298 36.90 24.10 -3.30
C GLU A 298 35.51 23.74 -3.85
N PRO A 299 35.43 23.15 -5.06
CA PRO A 299 34.13 22.78 -5.65
C PRO A 299 33.49 21.60 -4.91
N MET A 300 32.64 21.92 -3.95
CA MET A 300 31.78 20.93 -3.28
C MET A 300 30.59 20.61 -4.18
N VAL A 301 30.43 19.34 -4.52
CA VAL A 301 29.29 18.86 -5.30
C VAL A 301 28.25 18.20 -4.39
N SER A 302 26.98 18.40 -4.75
CA SER A 302 25.84 17.66 -4.16
C SER A 302 25.31 16.69 -5.20
N LYS A 303 25.30 15.39 -4.88
CA LYS A 303 24.87 14.36 -5.84
C LYS A 303 23.89 13.39 -5.18
N ARG A 304 22.82 13.07 -5.88
CA ARG A 304 21.92 11.98 -5.48
C ARG A 304 22.54 10.65 -5.89
N ILE A 305 22.78 9.79 -4.92
CA ILE A 305 23.37 8.46 -5.10
C ILE A 305 22.34 7.41 -4.74
N LEU A 306 22.15 6.44 -5.62
CA LEU A 306 21.21 5.35 -5.47
C LEU A 306 21.88 4.17 -4.77
N VAL A 307 21.30 3.67 -3.69
CA VAL A 307 21.75 2.47 -2.98
C VAL A 307 21.30 1.23 -3.76
N THR A 308 22.25 0.52 -4.38
CA THR A 308 21.92 -0.65 -5.22
C THR A 308 22.68 -1.92 -4.81
N ARG A 309 23.65 -1.82 -3.90
CA ARG A 309 24.36 -3.00 -3.39
C ARG A 309 23.61 -3.64 -2.23
N SER A 310 23.34 -4.93 -2.33
CA SER A 310 22.72 -5.71 -1.26
C SER A 310 23.53 -5.73 0.04
N SER A 311 24.87 -5.61 -0.03
CA SER A 311 25.75 -5.55 1.14
C SER A 311 25.58 -4.27 1.99
N ILE A 312 24.89 -3.26 1.47
CA ILE A 312 24.58 -2.01 2.19
C ILE A 312 23.21 -2.10 2.87
N ASN A 313 22.36 -3.02 2.41
CA ASN A 313 21.01 -3.18 2.93
C ASN A 313 21.01 -3.46 4.44
N GLY A 314 20.35 -2.61 5.23
CA GLY A 314 20.27 -2.70 6.69
C GLY A 314 21.41 -2.04 7.46
N LYS A 315 22.50 -1.58 6.82
CA LYS A 315 23.55 -0.81 7.51
C LYS A 315 23.04 0.58 7.84
N THR A 316 23.36 1.08 9.04
CA THR A 316 23.00 2.44 9.43
C THR A 316 23.97 3.47 8.83
N LEU A 317 23.52 4.73 8.69
CA LEU A 317 24.37 5.83 8.23
C LEU A 317 25.60 5.97 9.14
N GLY A 318 25.46 5.79 10.46
CA GLY A 318 26.57 5.81 11.40
C GLY A 318 27.60 4.71 11.14
N GLN A 319 27.18 3.48 10.80
CA GLN A 319 28.07 2.37 10.45
C GLN A 319 28.80 2.56 9.13
N MET A 320 28.28 3.42 8.26
CA MET A 320 28.93 3.72 6.98
C MET A 320 30.07 4.72 7.09
N HIS A 321 30.16 5.45 8.20
CA HIS A 321 31.26 6.40 8.49
C HIS A 321 31.56 7.38 7.34
N PHE A 322 30.50 7.93 6.70
CA PHE A 322 30.63 8.75 5.49
C PHE A 322 31.58 9.94 5.66
N SER A 323 31.51 10.66 6.77
CA SER A 323 32.36 11.83 6.99
C SER A 323 33.80 11.45 7.31
N SER A 324 34.04 10.44 8.16
CA SER A 324 35.39 10.05 8.56
C SER A 324 36.10 9.16 7.53
N ALA A 325 35.40 8.28 6.82
CA ALA A 325 36.00 7.34 5.87
C ALA A 325 36.12 7.92 4.45
N TYR A 326 35.16 8.77 4.04
CA TYR A 326 35.09 9.27 2.66
C TYR A 326 35.21 10.80 2.55
N GLY A 327 35.12 11.55 3.66
CA GLY A 327 35.12 13.02 3.64
C GLY A 327 33.86 13.61 2.97
N VAL A 328 32.70 12.97 3.16
CA VAL A 328 31.42 13.44 2.64
C VAL A 328 30.34 13.41 3.71
N ASN A 329 29.35 14.28 3.59
CA ASN A 329 28.16 14.23 4.45
C ASN A 329 26.91 13.79 3.66
N VAL A 330 26.05 13.00 4.32
CA VAL A 330 24.73 12.64 3.83
C VAL A 330 23.72 13.57 4.50
N THR A 331 23.00 14.35 3.72
CA THR A 331 22.07 15.37 4.23
C THR A 331 20.63 14.87 4.32
N ARG A 332 20.23 13.96 3.42
CA ARG A 332 18.90 13.33 3.43
C ARG A 332 18.91 11.99 2.73
N VAL A 333 17.92 11.17 3.04
CA VAL A 333 17.64 9.89 2.38
C VAL A 333 16.23 9.93 1.82
N THR A 334 16.06 9.79 0.51
CA THR A 334 14.74 9.67 -0.11
C THR A 334 14.38 8.20 -0.26
N ARG A 335 13.31 7.76 0.40
CA ARG A 335 12.78 6.39 0.35
C ARG A 335 11.33 6.42 -0.12
N GLN A 336 11.01 5.72 -1.21
CA GLN A 336 9.66 5.67 -1.79
C GLN A 336 9.00 7.06 -2.01
N GLY A 337 9.81 8.05 -2.36
CA GLY A 337 9.36 9.42 -2.60
C GLY A 337 9.35 10.32 -1.36
N MET A 338 9.50 9.77 -0.15
CA MET A 338 9.57 10.55 1.09
C MET A 338 11.02 10.90 1.43
N ASP A 339 11.30 12.15 1.74
CA ASP A 339 12.59 12.62 2.24
C ASP A 339 12.67 12.38 3.76
N LEU A 340 13.67 11.60 4.16
CA LEU A 340 13.98 11.29 5.55
C LEU A 340 15.22 12.05 5.97
N PHE A 341 15.21 12.57 7.17
CA PHE A 341 16.37 13.21 7.77
C PHE A 341 17.49 12.18 8.02
N ALA A 342 18.74 12.51 7.66
CA ALA A 342 19.87 11.59 7.67
C ALA A 342 20.50 11.46 9.06
N ILE A 343 19.77 10.89 10.04
CA ILE A 343 20.30 10.59 11.37
C ILE A 343 21.22 9.36 11.34
N PRO A 344 22.22 9.28 12.23
CA PRO A 344 23.17 8.16 12.28
C PRO A 344 22.52 6.79 12.48
N SER A 345 21.37 6.72 13.15
CA SER A 345 20.61 5.47 13.40
C SER A 345 19.77 5.01 12.21
N LEU A 346 19.60 5.84 11.18
CA LEU A 346 18.81 5.49 10.00
C LEU A 346 19.48 4.36 9.20
N SER A 347 18.79 3.24 9.06
CA SER A 347 19.26 2.11 8.26
C SER A 347 18.97 2.35 6.77
N LEU A 348 20.00 2.19 5.94
CA LEU A 348 19.90 2.26 4.49
C LEU A 348 19.24 1.00 3.93
N GLN A 349 18.44 1.17 2.89
CA GLN A 349 17.81 0.07 2.15
C GLN A 349 18.16 0.18 0.66
N VAL A 350 18.19 -0.97 0.00
CA VAL A 350 18.31 -1.00 -1.46
C VAL A 350 17.12 -0.25 -2.07
N GLY A 351 17.39 0.68 -2.99
CA GLY A 351 16.39 1.58 -3.56
C GLY A 351 16.37 2.98 -2.93
N ASP A 352 16.99 3.19 -1.77
CA ASP A 352 17.14 4.53 -1.19
C ASP A 352 17.98 5.42 -2.09
N ARG A 353 17.62 6.70 -2.15
CA ARG A 353 18.43 7.76 -2.77
C ARG A 353 19.00 8.63 -1.67
N ILE A 354 20.32 8.60 -1.50
CA ILE A 354 21.01 9.44 -0.53
C ILE A 354 21.53 10.71 -1.21
N MET A 355 21.35 11.86 -0.58
CA MET A 355 21.94 13.11 -1.01
C MET A 355 23.29 13.27 -0.32
N VAL A 356 24.34 13.19 -1.11
CA VAL A 356 25.73 13.22 -0.64
C VAL A 356 26.38 14.55 -1.05
N VAL A 357 27.05 15.19 -0.11
CA VAL A 357 27.77 16.47 -0.31
C VAL A 357 29.24 16.28 0.03
N GLY A 358 30.10 16.71 -0.87
CA GLY A 358 31.56 16.61 -0.70
C GLY A 358 32.36 16.93 -1.96
N PRO A 359 33.68 16.79 -1.91
CA PRO A 359 34.53 16.85 -3.09
C PRO A 359 34.11 15.82 -4.13
N GLU A 360 34.20 16.16 -5.40
CA GLU A 360 33.66 15.33 -6.48
C GLU A 360 34.22 13.91 -6.47
N ASP A 361 35.53 13.77 -6.26
CA ASP A 361 36.20 12.46 -6.18
C ASP A 361 35.68 11.62 -5.00
N ALA A 362 35.44 12.25 -3.85
CA ALA A 362 34.92 11.59 -2.66
C ALA A 362 33.47 11.12 -2.90
N VAL A 363 32.63 11.97 -3.50
CA VAL A 363 31.26 11.63 -3.87
C VAL A 363 31.22 10.48 -4.89
N ASN A 364 32.15 10.46 -5.86
CA ASN A 364 32.23 9.37 -6.83
C ASN A 364 32.70 8.05 -6.19
N ARG A 365 33.61 8.08 -5.19
CA ARG A 365 33.97 6.89 -4.39
C ARG A 365 32.75 6.34 -3.64
N VAL A 366 31.98 7.21 -3.00
CA VAL A 366 30.73 6.80 -2.32
C VAL A 366 29.75 6.21 -3.32
N ALA A 367 29.57 6.82 -4.50
CA ALA A 367 28.71 6.28 -5.54
C ALA A 367 29.13 4.86 -5.95
N ALA A 368 30.44 4.59 -6.07
CA ALA A 368 30.95 3.26 -6.37
C ALA A 368 30.66 2.25 -5.25
N VAL A 369 30.77 2.67 -3.98
CA VAL A 369 30.46 1.83 -2.81
C VAL A 369 28.96 1.53 -2.71
N MET A 370 28.11 2.52 -2.96
CA MET A 370 26.64 2.34 -2.97
C MET A 370 26.15 1.54 -4.17
N GLY A 371 26.95 1.48 -5.24
CA GLY A 371 26.64 0.79 -6.50
C GLY A 371 26.05 1.70 -7.55
N ASN A 372 25.24 2.68 -7.18
CA ASN A 372 24.66 3.77 -8.00
C ASN A 372 24.29 3.37 -9.45
N SER A 373 23.71 2.19 -9.63
CA SER A 373 23.38 1.63 -10.94
C SER A 373 21.89 1.32 -11.03
N ILE A 374 21.17 2.08 -11.83
CA ILE A 374 19.74 1.85 -12.11
C ILE A 374 19.55 0.45 -12.68
N LYS A 375 20.43 0.01 -13.59
CA LYS A 375 20.36 -1.34 -14.20
C LYS A 375 20.42 -2.50 -13.18
N ARG A 376 21.02 -2.32 -12.01
CA ARG A 376 21.02 -3.34 -10.95
C ARG A 376 19.69 -3.42 -10.21
N LEU A 377 18.93 -2.34 -10.18
CA LEU A 377 17.59 -2.31 -9.58
C LEU A 377 16.52 -2.84 -10.55
N ASP A 378 16.81 -2.87 -11.86
CA ASP A 378 15.87 -3.36 -12.87
C ASP A 378 15.69 -4.89 -12.81
N ALA A 379 16.61 -5.62 -12.17
CA ALA A 379 16.48 -7.05 -11.95
C ALA A 379 15.78 -7.34 -10.62
N PRO A 380 14.48 -7.76 -10.62
CA PRO A 380 13.77 -8.11 -9.40
C PRO A 380 14.40 -9.35 -8.75
N ASN A 381 14.47 -9.36 -7.42
CA ASN A 381 14.94 -10.54 -6.70
C ASN A 381 13.81 -11.58 -6.58
N ILE A 382 13.65 -12.37 -7.63
CA ILE A 382 12.62 -13.40 -7.73
C ILE A 382 12.76 -14.45 -6.61
N ALA A 383 13.99 -14.78 -6.19
CA ALA A 383 14.22 -15.75 -5.12
C ALA A 383 13.58 -15.32 -3.80
N THR A 384 13.69 -14.05 -3.41
CA THR A 384 13.04 -13.52 -2.20
C THR A 384 11.52 -13.66 -2.26
N ILE A 385 10.91 -13.45 -3.44
CA ILE A 385 9.46 -13.58 -3.62
C ILE A 385 9.04 -15.04 -3.38
N PHE A 386 9.69 -16.01 -4.06
CA PHE A 386 9.30 -17.41 -3.94
C PHE A 386 9.63 -18.02 -2.58
N VAL A 387 10.75 -17.65 -1.94
CA VAL A 387 11.05 -18.03 -0.55
C VAL A 387 9.98 -17.47 0.40
N GLY A 388 9.56 -16.23 0.21
CA GLY A 388 8.51 -15.62 1.01
C GLY A 388 7.14 -16.28 0.79
N VAL A 389 6.79 -16.61 -0.44
CA VAL A 389 5.56 -17.38 -0.77
C VAL A 389 5.60 -18.76 -0.10
N PHE A 390 6.72 -19.48 -0.21
CA PHE A 390 6.91 -20.78 0.42
C PHE A 390 6.70 -20.72 1.95
N ILE A 391 7.37 -19.78 2.63
CA ILE A 391 7.20 -19.58 4.08
C ILE A 391 5.76 -19.16 4.40
N GLY A 392 5.15 -18.30 3.55
CA GLY A 392 3.79 -17.85 3.71
C GLY A 392 2.77 -18.97 3.64
N ILE A 393 2.91 -19.88 2.68
CA ILE A 393 2.04 -21.07 2.56
C ILE A 393 2.23 -21.98 3.78
N LEU A 394 3.48 -22.26 4.20
CA LEU A 394 3.74 -23.06 5.40
C LEU A 394 3.07 -22.44 6.64
N PHE A 395 3.26 -21.14 6.85
CA PHE A 395 2.68 -20.42 7.97
C PHE A 395 1.14 -20.39 7.92
N GLY A 396 0.57 -20.16 6.73
CA GLY A 396 -0.88 -20.17 6.52
C GLY A 396 -1.53 -21.54 6.70
N SER A 397 -0.77 -22.61 6.50
CA SER A 397 -1.25 -23.99 6.64
C SER A 397 -1.24 -24.51 8.08
N ILE A 398 -0.65 -23.77 9.04
CA ILE A 398 -0.60 -24.18 10.45
C ILE A 398 -2.02 -24.25 11.02
N PRO A 399 -2.49 -25.44 11.46
CA PRO A 399 -3.80 -25.56 12.08
C PRO A 399 -3.77 -25.05 13.52
N VAL A 400 -4.63 -24.09 13.84
CA VAL A 400 -4.80 -23.56 15.20
C VAL A 400 -6.11 -24.09 15.75
N ALA A 401 -6.06 -24.97 16.74
CA ALA A 401 -7.25 -25.45 17.42
C ALA A 401 -7.71 -24.42 18.46
N ILE A 402 -8.94 -23.95 18.31
CA ILE A 402 -9.58 -23.05 19.28
C ILE A 402 -10.65 -23.84 20.04
N PRO A 403 -10.64 -23.84 21.39
CA PRO A 403 -11.69 -24.49 22.17
C PRO A 403 -13.09 -24.02 21.77
N GLY A 404 -14.00 -24.96 21.47
CA GLY A 404 -15.36 -24.66 21.05
C GLY A 404 -15.59 -24.59 19.53
N ILE A 405 -14.54 -24.73 18.72
CA ILE A 405 -14.65 -24.80 17.26
C ILE A 405 -14.30 -26.22 16.82
N PRO A 406 -15.20 -26.93 16.10
CA PRO A 406 -14.99 -28.31 15.72
C PRO A 406 -13.87 -28.53 14.69
N VAL A 407 -13.51 -27.50 13.91
CA VAL A 407 -12.48 -27.58 12.87
C VAL A 407 -11.33 -26.62 13.21
N PRO A 408 -10.06 -27.06 13.13
CA PRO A 408 -8.92 -26.16 13.37
C PRO A 408 -8.88 -25.05 12.32
N ILE A 409 -8.74 -23.81 12.80
CA ILE A 409 -8.64 -22.61 11.96
C ILE A 409 -7.25 -22.52 11.35
N LYS A 410 -7.18 -22.22 10.06
CA LYS A 410 -5.94 -21.93 9.33
C LYS A 410 -6.02 -20.50 8.76
N LEU A 411 -4.88 -19.80 8.68
CA LEU A 411 -4.82 -18.53 7.97
C LEU A 411 -4.98 -18.68 6.46
N GLY A 412 -4.77 -19.89 5.96
CA GLY A 412 -4.94 -20.26 4.56
C GLY A 412 -3.89 -19.68 3.61
N ILE A 413 -4.10 -19.97 2.32
CA ILE A 413 -3.20 -19.54 1.23
C ILE A 413 -3.30 -18.04 0.92
N ALA A 414 -4.30 -17.33 1.43
CA ALA A 414 -4.42 -15.88 1.32
C ALA A 414 -3.81 -15.15 2.53
N GLY A 415 -4.16 -15.56 3.75
CA GLY A 415 -3.74 -14.89 4.99
C GLY A 415 -2.27 -15.12 5.34
N GLY A 416 -1.77 -16.34 5.22
CA GLY A 416 -0.39 -16.67 5.51
C GLY A 416 0.62 -15.89 4.66
N PRO A 417 0.55 -15.96 3.33
CA PRO A 417 1.42 -15.18 2.45
C PRO A 417 1.34 -13.68 2.66
N LEU A 418 0.16 -13.12 2.97
CA LEU A 418 0.01 -11.69 3.26
C LEU A 418 0.83 -11.28 4.49
N ILE A 419 0.68 -12.00 5.61
CA ILE A 419 1.39 -11.70 6.85
C ILE A 419 2.90 -11.81 6.65
N ILE A 420 3.35 -12.91 6.06
CA ILE A 420 4.79 -13.12 5.80
C ILE A 420 5.34 -12.05 4.85
N ALA A 421 4.60 -11.65 3.82
CA ALA A 421 5.00 -10.59 2.90
C ALA A 421 5.12 -9.23 3.61
N ILE A 422 4.19 -8.88 4.52
CA ILE A 422 4.26 -7.67 5.36
C ILE A 422 5.52 -7.72 6.24
N LEU A 423 5.78 -8.85 6.90
CA LEU A 423 6.95 -9.02 7.76
C LEU A 423 8.27 -8.95 6.98
N ILE A 424 8.33 -9.59 5.82
CA ILE A 424 9.50 -9.53 4.92
C ILE A 424 9.68 -8.10 4.40
N GLY A 425 8.62 -7.44 3.95
CA GLY A 425 8.67 -6.04 3.51
C GLY A 425 9.23 -5.10 4.57
N ARG A 426 8.90 -5.35 5.85
CA ARG A 426 9.34 -4.51 6.99
C ARG A 426 10.70 -4.92 7.53
N TYR A 427 10.94 -6.20 7.72
CA TYR A 427 12.11 -6.70 8.47
C TYR A 427 13.09 -7.52 7.62
N GLY A 428 12.79 -7.78 6.35
CA GLY A 428 13.59 -8.62 5.46
C GLY A 428 15.04 -8.17 5.35
N TYR A 429 15.28 -6.85 5.44
CA TYR A 429 16.64 -6.30 5.43
C TYR A 429 17.50 -6.80 6.60
N LYS A 430 16.91 -7.14 7.76
CA LYS A 430 17.64 -7.68 8.93
C LYS A 430 18.19 -9.08 8.70
N VAL A 431 17.55 -9.84 7.83
CA VAL A 431 17.96 -11.20 7.45
C VAL A 431 18.57 -11.25 6.05
N HIS A 432 19.07 -10.11 5.56
CA HIS A 432 19.72 -9.93 4.25
C HIS A 432 18.81 -10.28 3.03
N LEU A 433 17.51 -10.41 3.21
CA LEU A 433 16.59 -10.54 2.09
C LEU A 433 16.44 -9.19 1.40
N VAL A 434 16.75 -9.16 0.11
CA VAL A 434 16.54 -7.97 -0.72
C VAL A 434 15.07 -7.93 -1.12
N THR A 435 14.30 -7.10 -0.44
CA THR A 435 12.85 -6.93 -0.67
C THR A 435 12.53 -5.91 -1.77
N TYR A 436 13.58 -5.25 -2.28
CA TYR A 436 13.39 -4.27 -3.35
C TYR A 436 12.96 -4.96 -4.64
N THR A 437 11.79 -4.62 -5.09
CA THR A 437 11.31 -4.83 -6.46
C THR A 437 11.00 -3.47 -7.05
N THR A 438 11.25 -3.26 -8.33
CA THR A 438 10.79 -2.03 -8.99
C THR A 438 9.26 -1.93 -8.83
N THR A 439 8.73 -0.73 -8.64
CA THR A 439 7.28 -0.52 -8.54
C THR A 439 6.54 -1.14 -9.73
N SER A 440 7.12 -1.03 -10.93
CA SER A 440 6.55 -1.62 -12.15
C SER A 440 6.52 -3.15 -12.11
N ALA A 441 7.59 -3.81 -11.63
CA ALA A 441 7.63 -5.27 -11.52
C ALA A 441 6.64 -5.78 -10.46
N ASN A 442 6.55 -5.08 -9.31
CA ASN A 442 5.58 -5.39 -8.27
C ASN A 442 4.14 -5.26 -8.81
N MET A 443 3.82 -4.14 -9.45
CA MET A 443 2.50 -3.91 -10.05
C MET A 443 2.17 -4.97 -11.10
N MET A 444 3.12 -5.31 -11.99
CA MET A 444 2.90 -6.30 -13.02
C MET A 444 2.59 -7.69 -12.44
N LEU A 445 3.37 -8.17 -11.47
CA LEU A 445 3.14 -9.47 -10.82
C LEU A 445 1.81 -9.49 -10.05
N ARG A 446 1.50 -8.39 -9.36
CA ARG A 446 0.22 -8.22 -8.67
C ARG A 446 -0.96 -8.29 -9.63
N GLU A 447 -0.88 -7.58 -10.76
CA GLU A 447 -1.95 -7.57 -11.76
C GLU A 447 -2.10 -8.92 -12.46
N ILE A 448 -1.00 -9.59 -12.81
CA ILE A 448 -1.04 -10.95 -13.38
C ILE A 448 -1.73 -11.91 -12.40
N GLY A 449 -1.33 -11.88 -11.12
CA GLY A 449 -1.97 -12.70 -10.08
C GLY A 449 -3.47 -12.43 -9.97
N LEU A 450 -3.85 -11.15 -9.93
CA LEU A 450 -5.25 -10.72 -9.86
C LEU A 450 -6.05 -11.16 -11.10
N MET A 451 -5.50 -10.99 -12.31
CA MET A 451 -6.18 -11.39 -13.54
C MET A 451 -6.38 -12.91 -13.64
N LEU A 452 -5.39 -13.71 -13.27
CA LEU A 452 -5.51 -15.17 -13.21
C LEU A 452 -6.60 -15.60 -12.21
N PHE A 453 -6.62 -14.98 -11.03
CA PHE A 453 -7.63 -15.23 -10.02
C PHE A 453 -9.03 -14.89 -10.53
N LEU A 454 -9.23 -13.65 -11.04
CA LEU A 454 -10.53 -13.17 -11.49
C LEU A 454 -11.05 -13.95 -12.71
N ALA A 455 -10.19 -14.28 -13.68
CA ALA A 455 -10.57 -15.09 -14.83
C ALA A 455 -11.06 -16.47 -14.39
N SER A 456 -10.30 -17.16 -13.52
CA SER A 456 -10.67 -18.48 -13.01
C SER A 456 -11.99 -18.47 -12.25
N VAL A 457 -12.15 -17.50 -11.34
CA VAL A 457 -13.39 -17.32 -10.55
C VAL A 457 -14.57 -17.00 -11.47
N GLY A 458 -14.36 -16.11 -12.46
CA GLY A 458 -15.39 -15.75 -13.43
C GLY A 458 -15.84 -16.93 -14.29
N ILE A 459 -14.89 -17.68 -14.86
CA ILE A 459 -15.21 -18.86 -15.69
C ILE A 459 -16.01 -19.90 -14.88
N LYS A 460 -15.61 -20.18 -13.63
CA LYS A 460 -16.35 -21.09 -12.75
C LYS A 460 -17.77 -20.59 -12.42
N ALA A 461 -17.90 -19.27 -12.18
CA ALA A 461 -19.19 -18.66 -11.84
C ALA A 461 -20.13 -18.52 -13.06
N GLY A 462 -19.60 -18.60 -14.28
CA GLY A 462 -20.39 -18.43 -15.51
C GLY A 462 -21.47 -19.48 -15.69
N ASP A 463 -21.22 -20.71 -15.22
CA ASP A 463 -22.23 -21.76 -15.17
C ASP A 463 -23.31 -21.41 -14.12
N GLY A 464 -24.55 -21.27 -14.55
CA GLY A 464 -25.70 -20.89 -13.70
C GLY A 464 -25.77 -19.43 -13.28
N PHE A 465 -24.85 -18.53 -13.74
CA PHE A 465 -24.87 -17.11 -13.36
C PHE A 465 -26.16 -16.40 -13.74
N LEU A 466 -26.61 -16.57 -15.00
CA LEU A 466 -27.83 -15.92 -15.48
C LEU A 466 -29.07 -16.42 -14.73
N GLU A 467 -29.13 -17.70 -14.40
CA GLU A 467 -30.23 -18.26 -13.60
C GLU A 467 -30.25 -17.64 -12.21
N THR A 468 -29.09 -17.52 -11.56
CA THR A 468 -28.95 -16.90 -10.24
C THR A 468 -29.37 -15.43 -10.26
N VAL A 469 -29.00 -14.67 -11.29
CA VAL A 469 -29.26 -13.22 -11.38
C VAL A 469 -30.69 -12.92 -11.83
N ILE A 470 -31.20 -13.63 -12.83
CA ILE A 470 -32.50 -13.31 -13.44
C ILE A 470 -33.63 -14.05 -12.77
N GLN A 471 -33.47 -15.34 -12.47
CA GLN A 471 -34.52 -16.20 -11.89
C GLN A 471 -34.38 -16.32 -10.35
N GLY A 472 -33.20 -16.06 -9.80
CA GLY A 472 -32.92 -16.08 -8.36
C GLY A 472 -32.96 -14.70 -7.71
N ASP A 473 -32.21 -14.56 -6.63
CA ASP A 473 -32.15 -13.36 -5.78
C ASP A 473 -31.15 -12.29 -6.26
N GLY A 474 -30.75 -12.30 -7.55
CA GLY A 474 -29.74 -11.38 -8.08
C GLY A 474 -30.04 -9.91 -7.82
N VAL A 475 -31.29 -9.48 -8.01
CA VAL A 475 -31.71 -8.11 -7.72
C VAL A 475 -31.58 -7.80 -6.22
N LYS A 476 -31.85 -8.78 -5.34
CA LYS A 476 -31.66 -8.60 -3.89
C LYS A 476 -30.18 -8.43 -3.55
N TYR A 477 -29.26 -9.17 -4.18
CA TYR A 477 -27.82 -9.01 -3.98
C TYR A 477 -27.33 -7.63 -4.44
N VAL A 478 -27.89 -7.10 -5.54
CA VAL A 478 -27.53 -5.77 -6.06
C VAL A 478 -27.91 -4.67 -5.05
N TYR A 479 -29.16 -4.62 -4.58
CA TYR A 479 -29.56 -3.55 -3.66
C TYR A 479 -29.02 -3.74 -2.25
N THR A 480 -28.90 -4.97 -1.75
CA THR A 480 -28.27 -5.21 -0.44
C THR A 480 -26.79 -4.86 -0.47
N GLY A 481 -26.08 -5.17 -1.56
CA GLY A 481 -24.72 -4.71 -1.79
C GLY A 481 -24.61 -3.19 -1.74
N PHE A 482 -25.53 -2.48 -2.37
CA PHE A 482 -25.58 -1.02 -2.31
C PHE A 482 -25.77 -0.48 -0.90
N LEU A 483 -26.66 -1.09 -0.09
CA LEU A 483 -26.84 -0.72 1.32
C LEU A 483 -25.59 -0.97 2.16
N ILE A 484 -24.93 -2.13 1.95
CA ILE A 484 -23.66 -2.49 2.61
C ILE A 484 -22.56 -1.47 2.28
N THR A 485 -22.57 -0.90 1.08
CA THR A 485 -21.60 0.13 0.68
C THR A 485 -21.93 1.48 1.34
N ILE A 486 -23.15 1.97 1.17
CA ILE A 486 -23.49 3.38 1.46
C ILE A 486 -23.66 3.64 2.95
N ILE A 487 -24.33 2.76 3.68
CA ILE A 487 -24.69 3.02 5.09
C ILE A 487 -23.43 3.24 5.95
N PRO A 488 -22.42 2.36 5.94
CA PRO A 488 -21.20 2.56 6.73
C PRO A 488 -20.41 3.80 6.31
N ILE A 489 -20.35 4.10 5.01
CA ILE A 489 -19.65 5.28 4.50
C ILE A 489 -20.27 6.56 5.03
N LEU A 490 -21.60 6.68 4.95
CA LEU A 490 -22.29 7.88 5.43
C LEU A 490 -22.13 8.03 6.94
N ILE A 491 -22.30 6.97 7.73
CA ILE A 491 -22.14 7.01 9.19
C ILE A 491 -20.74 7.46 9.56
N ILE A 492 -19.71 6.78 9.06
CA ILE A 492 -18.32 7.06 9.43
C ILE A 492 -17.83 8.36 8.81
N GLY A 493 -18.23 8.68 7.58
CA GLY A 493 -17.88 9.96 6.95
C GLY A 493 -18.45 11.16 7.70
N ILE A 494 -19.69 11.07 8.19
CA ILE A 494 -20.30 12.12 9.04
C ILE A 494 -19.56 12.21 10.37
N ILE A 495 -19.22 11.10 11.02
CA ILE A 495 -18.45 11.08 12.27
C ILE A 495 -17.06 11.69 12.06
N ALA A 496 -16.37 11.29 11.01
CA ALA A 496 -15.03 11.78 10.66
C ALA A 496 -15.05 13.31 10.47
N ARG A 497 -16.06 13.84 9.77
CA ARG A 497 -16.19 15.28 9.53
C ARG A 497 -16.64 16.04 10.77
N LYS A 498 -17.73 15.59 11.45
CA LYS A 498 -18.37 16.35 12.53
C LYS A 498 -17.60 16.25 13.85
N LYS A 499 -17.14 15.05 14.22
CA LYS A 499 -16.49 14.81 15.52
C LYS A 499 -14.98 15.03 15.45
N TYR A 500 -14.33 14.51 14.43
CA TYR A 500 -12.87 14.56 14.32
C TYR A 500 -12.37 15.70 13.43
N LYS A 501 -13.28 16.41 12.73
CA LYS A 501 -13.00 17.59 11.88
C LYS A 501 -11.96 17.32 10.80
N PHE A 502 -11.83 16.07 10.33
CA PHE A 502 -10.93 15.75 9.25
C PHE A 502 -11.29 16.52 7.98
N ASN A 503 -10.27 16.95 7.26
CA ASN A 503 -10.41 17.54 5.93
C ASN A 503 -11.14 16.56 4.99
N TYR A 504 -11.96 17.09 4.10
CA TYR A 504 -12.78 16.27 3.20
C TYR A 504 -11.96 15.35 2.31
N PHE A 505 -10.83 15.82 1.79
CA PHE A 505 -9.96 15.02 0.94
C PHE A 505 -9.28 13.86 1.70
N THR A 506 -8.93 14.08 2.96
CA THR A 506 -8.46 13.01 3.85
C THR A 506 -9.55 11.96 4.09
N ILE A 507 -10.81 12.39 4.28
CA ILE A 507 -11.96 11.48 4.43
C ILE A 507 -12.18 10.66 3.16
N MET A 508 -12.09 11.27 1.97
CA MET A 508 -12.20 10.55 0.70
C MET A 508 -11.11 9.46 0.58
N GLY A 509 -9.86 9.81 0.90
CA GLY A 509 -8.75 8.88 0.92
C GLY A 509 -8.96 7.74 1.91
N MET A 510 -9.39 8.04 3.14
CA MET A 510 -9.73 7.05 4.17
C MET A 510 -10.84 6.10 3.68
N ILE A 511 -11.92 6.60 3.09
CA ILE A 511 -13.01 5.78 2.55
C ILE A 511 -12.48 4.87 1.44
N ALA A 512 -11.79 5.44 0.43
CA ALA A 512 -11.24 4.68 -0.68
C ALA A 512 -10.25 3.59 -0.20
N GLY A 513 -9.40 3.90 0.80
CA GLY A 513 -8.47 2.95 1.41
C GLY A 513 -9.16 1.85 2.21
N THR A 514 -10.21 2.18 2.97
CA THR A 514 -11.00 1.22 3.74
C THR A 514 -11.74 0.24 2.85
N TYR A 515 -12.23 0.72 1.71
CA TYR A 515 -12.89 -0.11 0.70
C TYR A 515 -11.91 -0.76 -0.28
N THR A 516 -10.61 -0.45 -0.16
CA THR A 516 -9.56 -0.95 -1.05
C THR A 516 -9.83 -0.65 -2.53
N ASP A 517 -10.43 0.53 -2.80
CA ASP A 517 -10.96 0.92 -4.10
C ASP A 517 -10.07 1.96 -4.82
N PRO A 518 -9.19 1.54 -5.77
CA PRO A 518 -8.38 2.45 -6.56
C PRO A 518 -9.17 3.43 -7.43
N PRO A 519 -10.33 3.07 -8.03
CA PRO A 519 -11.20 4.01 -8.73
C PRO A 519 -11.64 5.20 -7.87
N ALA A 520 -12.06 4.95 -6.62
CA ALA A 520 -12.45 6.02 -5.70
C ALA A 520 -11.25 6.91 -5.32
N LEU A 521 -10.05 6.33 -5.14
CA LEU A 521 -8.82 7.12 -4.94
C LEU A 521 -8.49 7.96 -6.17
N ALA A 522 -8.58 7.39 -7.37
CA ALA A 522 -8.34 8.12 -8.61
C ALA A 522 -9.31 9.31 -8.76
N TYR A 523 -10.58 9.12 -8.41
CA TYR A 523 -11.56 10.20 -8.36
C TYR A 523 -11.16 11.27 -7.34
N ALA A 524 -10.79 10.89 -6.11
CA ALA A 524 -10.38 11.81 -5.06
C ALA A 524 -9.15 12.65 -5.49
N ASN A 525 -8.14 12.01 -6.10
CA ASN A 525 -6.95 12.69 -6.63
C ASN A 525 -7.25 13.57 -7.85
N SER A 526 -8.33 13.33 -8.59
CA SER A 526 -8.72 14.17 -9.74
C SER A 526 -9.31 15.52 -9.34
N ILE A 527 -9.83 15.62 -8.12
CA ILE A 527 -10.49 16.83 -7.59
C ILE A 527 -9.69 17.53 -6.48
N CYS A 528 -8.53 17.00 -6.13
CA CYS A 528 -7.59 17.55 -5.14
C CYS A 528 -6.21 17.69 -5.78
N SER A 529 -5.61 18.87 -5.69
CA SER A 529 -4.25 19.11 -6.19
C SER A 529 -3.15 18.62 -5.23
N LYS A 530 -3.52 18.28 -4.00
CA LYS A 530 -2.64 17.87 -2.90
C LYS A 530 -2.63 16.36 -2.71
N GLU A 531 -1.68 15.85 -1.92
CA GLU A 531 -1.51 14.42 -1.66
C GLU A 531 -2.43 13.86 -0.56
N ALA A 532 -3.28 14.69 0.07
CA ALA A 532 -4.12 14.30 1.20
C ALA A 532 -4.99 13.05 0.94
N PRO A 533 -5.63 12.84 -0.24
CA PRO A 533 -6.35 11.60 -0.49
C PRO A 533 -5.43 10.38 -0.52
N SER A 534 -4.27 10.51 -1.15
CA SER A 534 -3.28 9.42 -1.23
C SER A 534 -2.70 9.05 0.13
N ILE A 535 -2.46 10.04 1.00
CA ILE A 535 -2.01 9.85 2.39
C ILE A 535 -3.11 9.16 3.19
N GLY A 536 -4.35 9.65 3.14
CA GLY A 536 -5.49 9.04 3.81
C GLY A 536 -5.70 7.58 3.39
N TYR A 537 -5.61 7.30 2.09
CA TYR A 537 -5.69 5.95 1.53
C TYR A 537 -4.58 5.05 2.07
N SER A 538 -3.33 5.46 1.92
CA SER A 538 -2.16 4.65 2.31
C SER A 538 -2.10 4.38 3.81
N THR A 539 -2.64 5.28 4.63
CA THR A 539 -2.70 5.13 6.08
C THR A 539 -3.62 3.98 6.50
N VAL A 540 -4.79 3.82 5.89
CA VAL A 540 -5.79 2.83 6.33
C VAL A 540 -5.78 1.55 5.50
N TYR A 541 -5.30 1.59 4.26
CA TYR A 541 -5.33 0.47 3.33
C TYR A 541 -4.70 -0.82 3.87
N PRO A 542 -3.50 -0.79 4.53
CA PRO A 542 -2.85 -1.99 5.05
C PRO A 542 -3.70 -2.74 6.08
N LEU A 543 -4.21 -2.00 7.07
CA LEU A 543 -5.03 -2.57 8.12
C LEU A 543 -6.38 -3.04 7.57
N SER A 544 -7.00 -2.25 6.70
CA SER A 544 -8.28 -2.58 6.09
C SER A 544 -8.19 -3.87 5.25
N MET A 545 -7.13 -4.02 4.48
CA MET A 545 -6.89 -5.21 3.68
C MET A 545 -6.76 -6.46 4.57
N PHE A 546 -5.96 -6.37 5.64
CA PHE A 546 -5.83 -7.45 6.62
C PHE A 546 -7.17 -7.80 7.27
N LEU A 547 -7.90 -6.79 7.78
CA LEU A 547 -9.18 -6.98 8.43
C LEU A 547 -10.22 -7.62 7.51
N ARG A 548 -10.27 -7.24 6.22
CA ARG A 548 -11.21 -7.82 5.27
C ARG A 548 -10.91 -9.28 4.97
N ILE A 549 -9.65 -9.66 4.81
CA ILE A 549 -9.26 -11.05 4.64
C ILE A 549 -9.61 -11.86 5.90
N PHE A 550 -9.31 -11.31 7.07
CA PHE A 550 -9.56 -11.96 8.35
C PHE A 550 -11.06 -12.11 8.67
N THR A 551 -11.86 -11.06 8.42
CA THR A 551 -13.31 -11.10 8.61
C THR A 551 -13.98 -12.07 7.63
N ALA A 552 -13.47 -12.23 6.41
CA ALA A 552 -13.95 -13.22 5.45
C ALA A 552 -13.89 -14.64 6.04
N GLN A 553 -12.73 -15.00 6.55
CA GLN A 553 -12.52 -16.31 7.16
C GLN A 553 -13.37 -16.51 8.41
N ILE A 554 -13.43 -15.51 9.30
CA ILE A 554 -14.26 -15.56 10.50
C ILE A 554 -15.74 -15.78 10.16
N ILE A 555 -16.29 -15.00 9.24
CA ILE A 555 -17.72 -15.08 8.88
C ILE A 555 -18.02 -16.48 8.34
N VAL A 556 -17.19 -17.00 7.44
CA VAL A 556 -17.41 -18.32 6.85
C VAL A 556 -17.27 -19.43 7.90
N LEU A 557 -16.22 -19.39 8.72
CA LEU A 557 -15.97 -20.43 9.72
C LEU A 557 -17.06 -20.53 10.80
N PHE A 558 -17.54 -19.37 11.28
CA PHE A 558 -18.45 -19.33 12.41
C PHE A 558 -19.94 -19.35 12.02
N PHE A 559 -20.28 -18.93 10.83
CA PHE A 559 -21.68 -18.72 10.44
C PHE A 559 -22.11 -19.54 9.22
N CYS A 560 -21.20 -19.98 8.36
CA CYS A 560 -21.54 -20.79 7.19
C CYS A 560 -21.28 -22.29 7.39
N GLY A 561 -20.58 -22.68 8.45
CA GLY A 561 -20.20 -24.08 8.75
C GLY A 561 -21.08 -24.77 9.81
N ILE A 562 -22.21 -24.15 10.20
CA ILE A 562 -23.13 -24.66 11.22
C ILE A 562 -24.41 -25.13 10.57
#